data_14d5a23a7b67455a2bb75a54fa78ad01
#
_entry.id   14d5a23a7b67455a2bb75a54fa78ad01
#
_cell.length_a   1.000
_cell.length_b   1.000
_cell.length_c   1.000
_cell.angle_alpha   90.00
_cell.angle_beta   90.00
_cell.angle_gamma   90.00
#
_symmetry.space_group_name_H-M   'P 1'
#
loop_
_entity.id
_entity.type
_entity.pdbx_description
1 polymer ?
#
loop_
_entity_poly.entity_id
_entity_poly.type
_entity_poly.pdbx_seq_one_letter_code
_entity_poly.pdbx_strand_id
1 'polypeptide(L)'
;MKTKTPATRQGTRTRTAGPADPPTRARRDAAATRAALLAAAVAEFARHGYAGARVDEIAKLAGINKQLVYHYYGSKEDLYQAALESVYTELREKERSLSLGELQPAEAMVKLIGFSFDYLSTHPEFISMLTDENRNQGQHITGAKPLRAMHRPFVEMLEATLERGVAAGTFRADYDAINLYISIAGISYFFFSNNHTLSAIFGKRLHTKAALAQRRRHVIEFTMNSLLVDPARKT
;
A
#
# COMPACT_ATOMS: atom_id res chain seq x y z
N MET A 1 28.88 26.10 69.35
CA MET A 1 29.24 24.98 68.46
C MET A 1 27.95 24.30 68.02
N LYS A 2 27.51 24.50 66.76
CA LYS A 2 26.31 23.87 66.21
C LYS A 2 26.77 22.97 65.09
N THR A 3 26.60 21.67 65.28
CA THR A 3 26.89 20.61 64.26
C THR A 3 25.81 20.53 63.24
N LYS A 4 26.17 20.62 61.92
CA LYS A 4 25.32 20.44 60.77
C LYS A 4 25.26 18.96 60.41
N THR A 5 24.05 18.44 60.31
CA THR A 5 23.71 17.12 59.75
C THR A 5 23.69 17.18 58.22
N PRO A 6 24.20 16.18 57.46
CA PRO A 6 24.12 16.17 55.98
C PRO A 6 22.80 15.61 55.48
N ALA A 7 22.32 16.21 54.39
CA ALA A 7 21.08 15.89 53.70
C ALA A 7 21.17 14.57 52.90
N THR A 8 20.16 13.73 53.04
CA THR A 8 19.96 12.47 52.33
C THR A 8 19.57 12.74 50.87
N ARG A 9 20.36 12.23 49.91
CA ARG A 9 20.03 12.20 48.46
C ARG A 9 18.88 11.21 48.22
N GLN A 10 17.75 11.71 47.77
CA GLN A 10 16.66 10.88 47.19
C GLN A 10 17.07 10.39 45.82
N GLY A 11 17.18 9.06 45.66
CA GLY A 11 17.40 8.40 44.40
C GLY A 11 16.12 8.39 43.55
N THR A 12 16.20 8.95 42.34
CA THR A 12 15.15 8.91 41.31
C THR A 12 15.03 7.48 40.80
N ARG A 13 13.95 6.77 41.17
CA ARG A 13 13.60 5.47 40.59
C ARG A 13 13.07 5.68 39.18
N THR A 14 13.86 5.35 38.16
CA THR A 14 13.42 5.16 36.80
C THR A 14 12.43 3.98 36.74
N ARG A 15 11.15 4.28 36.51
CA ARG A 15 10.13 3.25 36.21
C ARG A 15 10.44 2.69 34.83
N THR A 16 10.97 1.49 34.76
CA THR A 16 10.97 0.67 33.56
C THR A 16 9.52 0.34 33.23
N ALA A 17 9.08 0.70 32.00
CA ALA A 17 7.78 0.32 31.49
C ALA A 17 7.77 -1.21 31.35
N GLY A 18 6.92 -1.88 32.11
CA GLY A 18 6.66 -3.30 31.97
C GLY A 18 5.97 -3.62 30.64
N PRO A 19 5.95 -4.89 30.20
CA PRO A 19 5.25 -5.31 28.98
C PRO A 19 3.77 -4.92 29.09
N ALA A 20 3.23 -4.37 27.99
CA ALA A 20 1.84 -3.95 27.91
C ALA A 20 0.91 -5.15 28.16
N ASP A 21 -0.06 -4.99 29.06
CA ASP A 21 -1.06 -6.02 29.33
C ASP A 21 -1.81 -6.43 28.04
N PRO A 22 -2.11 -7.73 27.86
CA PRO A 22 -2.87 -8.18 26.71
C PRO A 22 -4.25 -7.51 26.67
N PRO A 23 -4.76 -7.16 25.47
CA PRO A 23 -6.02 -6.44 25.34
C PRO A 23 -7.17 -7.23 25.95
N THR A 24 -8.03 -6.55 26.71
CA THR A 24 -9.25 -7.15 27.31
C THR A 24 -10.17 -7.69 26.22
N ARG A 25 -11.06 -8.66 26.57
CA ARG A 25 -12.05 -9.25 25.63
C ARG A 25 -12.85 -8.16 24.89
N ALA A 26 -13.33 -7.13 25.61
CA ALA A 26 -14.08 -6.03 25.02
C ALA A 26 -13.27 -5.22 23.98
N ARG A 27 -11.97 -5.03 24.20
CA ARG A 27 -11.09 -4.34 23.21
C ARG A 27 -10.83 -5.20 21.98
N ARG A 28 -10.75 -6.53 22.12
CA ARG A 28 -10.63 -7.47 21.00
C ARG A 28 -11.92 -7.51 20.17
N ASP A 29 -13.07 -7.52 20.81
CA ASP A 29 -14.37 -7.53 20.16
C ASP A 29 -14.60 -6.21 19.38
N ALA A 30 -14.21 -5.07 19.95
CA ALA A 30 -14.27 -3.77 19.26
C ALA A 30 -13.30 -3.70 18.05
N ALA A 31 -12.09 -4.24 18.18
CA ALA A 31 -11.12 -4.28 17.07
C ALA A 31 -11.61 -5.19 15.94
N ALA A 32 -12.17 -6.36 16.25
CA ALA A 32 -12.75 -7.27 15.27
C ALA A 32 -13.94 -6.64 14.54
N THR A 33 -14.83 -5.95 15.28
CA THR A 33 -15.97 -5.22 14.71
C THR A 33 -15.50 -4.12 13.75
N ARG A 34 -14.48 -3.34 14.15
CA ARG A 34 -13.91 -2.29 13.31
C ARG A 34 -13.28 -2.84 12.02
N ALA A 35 -12.56 -3.95 12.11
CA ALA A 35 -11.97 -4.63 10.96
C ALA A 35 -13.03 -5.16 9.99
N ALA A 36 -14.09 -5.82 10.51
CA ALA A 36 -15.20 -6.31 9.70
C ALA A 36 -15.94 -5.16 8.99
N LEU A 37 -16.16 -4.04 9.70
CA LEU A 37 -16.77 -2.84 9.13
C LEU A 37 -15.91 -2.25 8.02
N LEU A 38 -14.60 -2.19 8.22
CA LEU A 38 -13.68 -1.65 7.22
C LEU A 38 -13.62 -2.53 5.97
N ALA A 39 -13.59 -3.85 6.13
CA ALA A 39 -13.65 -4.79 5.00
C ALA A 39 -14.96 -4.66 4.21
N ALA A 40 -16.10 -4.53 4.90
CA ALA A 40 -17.40 -4.29 4.27
C ALA A 40 -17.44 -2.95 3.53
N ALA A 41 -16.82 -1.90 4.10
CA ALA A 41 -16.70 -0.59 3.46
C ALA A 41 -15.87 -0.65 2.18
N VAL A 42 -14.70 -1.31 2.21
CA VAL A 42 -13.86 -1.52 1.02
C VAL A 42 -14.67 -2.22 -0.08
N ALA A 43 -15.38 -3.31 0.24
CA ALA A 43 -16.18 -4.05 -0.73
C ALA A 43 -17.31 -3.20 -1.36
N GLU A 44 -18.03 -2.44 -0.54
CA GLU A 44 -19.14 -1.59 -1.01
C GLU A 44 -18.62 -0.40 -1.84
N PHE A 45 -17.57 0.29 -1.38
CA PHE A 45 -16.97 1.40 -2.12
C PHE A 45 -16.30 0.94 -3.43
N ALA A 46 -15.62 -0.20 -3.44
CA ALA A 46 -15.05 -0.75 -4.65
C ALA A 46 -16.10 -1.07 -5.72
N ARG A 47 -17.30 -1.50 -5.28
CA ARG A 47 -18.40 -1.88 -6.17
C ARG A 47 -19.18 -0.68 -6.71
N HIS A 48 -19.44 0.32 -5.87
CA HIS A 48 -20.39 1.40 -6.17
C HIS A 48 -19.76 2.80 -6.24
N GLY A 49 -18.46 2.92 -5.96
CA GLY A 49 -17.77 4.19 -5.79
C GLY A 49 -18.23 4.96 -4.56
N TYR A 50 -17.58 6.06 -4.27
CA TYR A 50 -17.96 6.92 -3.14
C TYR A 50 -19.41 7.39 -3.23
N ALA A 51 -19.81 7.92 -4.40
CA ALA A 51 -21.16 8.49 -4.56
C ALA A 51 -22.27 7.44 -4.44
N GLY A 52 -22.09 6.26 -5.04
CA GLY A 52 -23.09 5.20 -5.11
C GLY A 52 -23.20 4.31 -3.87
N ALA A 53 -22.14 4.20 -3.08
CA ALA A 53 -22.09 3.35 -1.90
C ALA A 53 -23.05 3.84 -0.79
N ARG A 54 -23.66 2.89 -0.07
CA ARG A 54 -24.66 3.17 0.98
C ARG A 54 -24.18 2.65 2.33
N VAL A 55 -24.15 3.53 3.33
CA VAL A 55 -23.76 3.19 4.70
C VAL A 55 -24.66 2.10 5.31
N ASP A 56 -25.93 2.03 4.89
CA ASP A 56 -26.86 0.98 5.31
C ASP A 56 -26.42 -0.41 4.82
N GLU A 57 -25.97 -0.50 3.56
CA GLU A 57 -25.45 -1.77 3.01
C GLU A 57 -24.12 -2.14 3.63
N ILE A 58 -23.24 -1.18 3.91
CA ILE A 58 -21.99 -1.42 4.65
C ILE A 58 -22.27 -2.01 6.03
N ALA A 59 -23.20 -1.41 6.78
CA ALA A 59 -23.61 -1.89 8.10
C ALA A 59 -24.15 -3.33 8.04
N LYS A 60 -25.01 -3.61 7.06
CA LYS A 60 -25.58 -4.93 6.81
C LYS A 60 -24.52 -5.96 6.45
N LEU A 61 -23.58 -5.64 5.55
CA LEU A 61 -22.46 -6.50 5.18
C LEU A 61 -21.55 -6.81 6.37
N ALA A 62 -21.34 -5.84 7.24
CA ALA A 62 -20.54 -6.00 8.46
C ALA A 62 -21.30 -6.70 9.60
N GLY A 63 -22.61 -6.97 9.45
CA GLY A 63 -23.44 -7.56 10.51
C GLY A 63 -23.64 -6.67 11.74
N ILE A 64 -23.61 -5.35 11.57
CA ILE A 64 -23.72 -4.37 12.67
C ILE A 64 -24.85 -3.37 12.44
N ASN A 65 -25.19 -2.62 13.49
CA ASN A 65 -26.13 -1.50 13.38
C ASN A 65 -25.48 -0.29 12.70
N LYS A 66 -26.22 0.42 11.85
CA LYS A 66 -25.79 1.67 11.19
C LYS A 66 -25.26 2.72 12.17
N GLN A 67 -25.83 2.83 13.37
CA GLN A 67 -25.35 3.76 14.39
C GLN A 67 -23.91 3.47 14.82
N LEU A 68 -23.49 2.19 14.83
CA LEU A 68 -22.13 1.82 15.13
C LEU A 68 -21.16 2.26 14.03
N VAL A 69 -21.58 2.31 12.77
CA VAL A 69 -20.75 2.85 11.67
C VAL A 69 -20.38 4.30 11.98
N TYR A 70 -21.35 5.13 12.29
CA TYR A 70 -21.12 6.53 12.65
C TYR A 70 -20.36 6.71 13.97
N HIS A 71 -20.58 5.79 14.93
CA HIS A 71 -19.81 5.79 16.18
C HIS A 71 -18.31 5.55 15.94
N TYR A 72 -17.96 4.63 15.01
CA TYR A 72 -16.57 4.29 14.73
C TYR A 72 -15.85 5.27 13.79
N TYR A 73 -16.57 5.84 12.82
CA TYR A 73 -15.96 6.61 11.73
C TYR A 73 -16.52 8.02 11.57
N GLY A 74 -17.58 8.40 12.28
CA GLY A 74 -18.15 9.75 12.22
C GLY A 74 -19.00 10.00 10.98
N SER A 75 -18.43 9.90 9.79
CA SER A 75 -19.11 10.18 8.52
C SER A 75 -18.85 9.11 7.45
N LYS A 76 -19.58 9.17 6.33
CA LYS A 76 -19.30 8.35 5.15
C LYS A 76 -17.95 8.71 4.53
N GLU A 77 -17.59 9.98 4.57
CA GLU A 77 -16.31 10.50 4.07
C GLU A 77 -15.14 9.96 4.89
N ASP A 78 -15.21 10.03 6.23
CA ASP A 78 -14.17 9.47 7.10
C ASP A 78 -14.03 7.95 6.93
N LEU A 79 -15.17 7.25 6.74
CA LEU A 79 -15.16 5.82 6.45
C LEU A 79 -14.52 5.50 5.09
N TYR A 80 -14.78 6.31 4.06
CA TYR A 80 -14.17 6.15 2.74
C TYR A 80 -12.66 6.41 2.78
N GLN A 81 -12.25 7.47 3.47
CA GLN A 81 -10.83 7.75 3.71
C GLN A 81 -10.15 6.60 4.44
N ALA A 82 -10.77 6.07 5.51
CA ALA A 82 -10.22 4.92 6.23
C ALA A 82 -10.14 3.65 5.35
N ALA A 83 -11.09 3.45 4.45
CA ALA A 83 -11.08 2.36 3.48
C ALA A 83 -9.93 2.53 2.47
N LEU A 84 -9.71 3.74 1.94
CA LEU A 84 -8.56 4.05 1.08
C LEU A 84 -7.23 3.81 1.83
N GLU A 85 -7.11 4.32 3.06
CA GLU A 85 -5.92 4.11 3.88
C GLU A 85 -5.66 2.62 4.14
N SER A 86 -6.71 1.81 4.32
CA SER A 86 -6.55 0.37 4.58
C SER A 86 -6.00 -0.40 3.38
N VAL A 87 -6.49 -0.14 2.17
CA VAL A 87 -6.00 -0.83 0.96
C VAL A 87 -4.58 -0.41 0.61
N TYR A 88 -4.19 0.84 0.88
CA TYR A 88 -2.80 1.27 0.75
C TYR A 88 -1.89 0.69 1.83
N THR A 89 -2.39 0.56 3.07
CA THR A 89 -1.65 -0.06 4.18
C THR A 89 -1.32 -1.51 3.84
N GLU A 90 -2.30 -2.27 3.37
CA GLU A 90 -2.12 -3.66 2.95
C GLU A 90 -1.06 -3.78 1.85
N LEU A 91 -1.14 -2.94 0.81
CA LEU A 91 -0.13 -2.92 -0.25
C LEU A 91 1.28 -2.67 0.31
N ARG A 92 1.44 -1.63 1.15
CA ARG A 92 2.75 -1.29 1.74
C ARG A 92 3.30 -2.37 2.68
N GLU A 93 2.43 -3.06 3.43
CA GLU A 93 2.83 -4.19 4.28
C GLU A 93 3.32 -5.38 3.45
N LYS A 94 2.62 -5.71 2.37
CA LYS A 94 3.04 -6.78 1.46
C LYS A 94 4.35 -6.42 0.74
N GLU A 95 4.55 -5.18 0.31
CA GLU A 95 5.82 -4.73 -0.28
C GLU A 95 6.99 -4.81 0.71
N ARG A 96 6.78 -4.41 1.96
CA ARG A 96 7.81 -4.57 3.01
C ARG A 96 8.19 -6.03 3.22
N SER A 97 7.24 -6.95 3.14
CA SER A 97 7.49 -8.39 3.28
C SER A 97 8.34 -8.99 2.16
N LEU A 98 8.57 -8.26 1.06
CA LEU A 98 9.45 -8.72 -0.02
C LEU A 98 10.93 -8.75 0.39
N SER A 99 11.33 -8.05 1.45
CA SER A 99 12.73 -8.00 1.94
C SER A 99 13.74 -7.64 0.86
N LEU A 100 13.41 -6.65 0.02
CA LEU A 100 14.20 -6.32 -1.19
C LEU A 100 15.66 -5.91 -0.86
N GLY A 101 15.90 -5.41 0.35
CA GLY A 101 17.24 -5.05 0.83
C GLY A 101 18.21 -6.23 0.92
N GLU A 102 17.68 -7.45 1.11
CA GLU A 102 18.47 -8.68 1.27
C GLU A 102 18.85 -9.33 -0.07
N LEU A 103 18.25 -8.88 -1.18
CA LEU A 103 18.43 -9.44 -2.52
C LEU A 103 19.47 -8.66 -3.32
N GLN A 104 20.05 -9.31 -4.35
CA GLN A 104 20.82 -8.61 -5.36
C GLN A 104 19.92 -7.58 -6.09
N PRO A 105 20.46 -6.42 -6.51
CA PRO A 105 19.65 -5.33 -7.06
C PRO A 105 18.73 -5.73 -8.22
N ALA A 106 19.25 -6.52 -9.17
CA ALA A 106 18.44 -7.00 -10.31
C ALA A 106 17.32 -7.95 -9.85
N GLU A 107 17.60 -8.85 -8.91
CA GLU A 107 16.63 -9.78 -8.36
C GLU A 107 15.56 -9.04 -7.55
N ALA A 108 15.95 -8.06 -6.72
CA ALA A 108 15.05 -7.21 -5.98
C ALA A 108 14.07 -6.48 -6.91
N MET A 109 14.59 -5.91 -8.01
CA MET A 109 13.76 -5.19 -8.98
C MET A 109 12.79 -6.11 -9.73
N VAL A 110 13.24 -7.27 -10.19
CA VAL A 110 12.37 -8.30 -10.80
C VAL A 110 11.24 -8.71 -9.84
N LYS A 111 11.59 -8.92 -8.56
CA LYS A 111 10.61 -9.30 -7.52
C LYS A 111 9.59 -8.19 -7.28
N LEU A 112 10.02 -6.93 -7.20
CA LEU A 112 9.14 -5.78 -7.02
C LEU A 112 8.18 -5.59 -8.20
N ILE A 113 8.69 -5.62 -9.44
CA ILE A 113 7.89 -5.46 -10.65
C ILE A 113 6.86 -6.58 -10.75
N GLY A 114 7.30 -7.83 -10.53
CA GLY A 114 6.42 -8.99 -10.52
C GLY A 114 5.33 -8.89 -9.45
N PHE A 115 5.70 -8.50 -8.24
CA PHE A 115 4.76 -8.28 -7.14
C PHE A 115 3.73 -7.20 -7.49
N SER A 116 4.16 -6.05 -8.03
CA SER A 116 3.25 -4.96 -8.41
C SER A 116 2.18 -5.42 -9.40
N PHE A 117 2.55 -6.26 -10.37
CA PHE A 117 1.61 -6.86 -11.30
C PHE A 117 0.68 -7.87 -10.63
N ASP A 118 1.23 -8.79 -9.83
CA ASP A 118 0.48 -9.87 -9.17
C ASP A 118 -0.50 -9.31 -8.13
N TYR A 119 -0.13 -8.25 -7.43
CA TYR A 119 -1.00 -7.56 -6.48
C TYR A 119 -2.27 -7.03 -7.16
N LEU A 120 -2.13 -6.30 -8.25
CA LEU A 120 -3.27 -5.77 -9.00
C LEU A 120 -4.15 -6.87 -9.61
N SER A 121 -3.55 -8.00 -9.99
CA SER A 121 -4.28 -9.16 -10.49
C SER A 121 -5.19 -9.80 -9.44
N THR A 122 -4.84 -9.67 -8.16
CA THR A 122 -5.54 -10.33 -7.05
C THR A 122 -6.35 -9.38 -6.17
N HIS A 123 -6.24 -8.06 -6.38
CA HIS A 123 -6.90 -7.03 -5.58
C HIS A 123 -7.68 -6.04 -6.49
N PRO A 124 -8.76 -6.49 -7.15
CA PRO A 124 -9.56 -5.63 -8.03
C PRO A 124 -10.23 -4.48 -7.27
N GLU A 125 -10.49 -4.63 -5.99
CA GLU A 125 -11.01 -3.58 -5.11
C GLU A 125 -10.05 -2.39 -5.00
N PHE A 126 -8.74 -2.63 -4.94
CA PHE A 126 -7.74 -1.56 -4.97
C PHE A 126 -7.83 -0.75 -6.26
N ILE A 127 -7.95 -1.43 -7.41
CA ILE A 127 -8.07 -0.77 -8.74
C ILE A 127 -9.34 0.08 -8.78
N SER A 128 -10.48 -0.48 -8.34
CA SER A 128 -11.78 0.20 -8.36
C SER A 128 -11.78 1.45 -7.48
N MET A 129 -11.30 1.35 -6.24
CA MET A 129 -11.22 2.47 -5.32
C MET A 129 -10.25 3.56 -5.79
N LEU A 130 -9.09 3.17 -6.35
CA LEU A 130 -8.12 4.11 -6.91
C LEU A 130 -8.70 4.84 -8.14
N THR A 131 -9.42 4.14 -9.00
CA THR A 131 -10.10 4.73 -10.16
C THR A 131 -11.16 5.74 -9.72
N ASP A 132 -11.97 5.40 -8.72
CA ASP A 132 -13.01 6.29 -8.19
C ASP A 132 -12.40 7.54 -7.55
N GLU A 133 -11.35 7.39 -6.73
CA GLU A 133 -10.66 8.52 -6.10
C GLU A 133 -9.99 9.44 -7.12
N ASN A 134 -9.39 8.90 -8.19
CA ASN A 134 -8.85 9.72 -9.28
C ASN A 134 -9.95 10.48 -10.04
N ARG A 135 -11.15 9.91 -10.23
CA ARG A 135 -12.30 10.63 -10.78
C ARG A 135 -12.74 11.79 -9.89
N ASN A 136 -12.60 11.62 -8.57
CA ASN A 136 -12.87 12.64 -7.57
C ASN A 136 -11.66 13.57 -7.31
N GLN A 137 -10.65 13.57 -8.21
CA GLN A 137 -9.47 14.45 -8.17
C GLN A 137 -8.63 14.30 -6.89
N GLY A 138 -8.67 13.15 -6.23
CA GLY A 138 -7.92 12.88 -5.02
C GLY A 138 -8.42 13.65 -3.79
N GLN A 139 -9.66 14.13 -3.80
CA GLN A 139 -10.17 15.02 -2.75
C GLN A 139 -10.19 14.39 -1.35
N HIS A 140 -10.42 13.06 -1.26
CA HIS A 140 -10.50 12.38 0.03
C HIS A 140 -9.12 11.99 0.59
N ILE A 141 -8.07 12.01 -0.24
CA ILE A 141 -6.68 11.78 0.19
C ILE A 141 -5.85 13.05 0.21
N THR A 142 -6.38 14.16 -0.30
CA THR A 142 -5.71 15.46 -0.27
C THR A 142 -5.53 15.91 1.18
N GLY A 143 -4.29 16.12 1.60
CA GLY A 143 -3.96 16.46 2.99
C GLY A 143 -3.83 15.26 3.94
N ALA A 144 -4.06 14.02 3.50
CA ALA A 144 -3.88 12.82 4.31
C ALA A 144 -2.41 12.59 4.65
N LYS A 145 -1.96 13.16 5.77
CA LYS A 145 -0.59 12.97 6.30
C LYS A 145 -0.21 11.50 6.49
N PRO A 146 -1.14 10.59 6.96
CA PRO A 146 -0.82 9.19 7.14
C PRO A 146 -0.40 8.51 5.83
N LEU A 147 -1.07 8.79 4.70
CA LEU A 147 -0.74 8.20 3.41
C LEU A 147 0.66 8.60 2.92
N ARG A 148 1.04 9.88 3.07
CA ARG A 148 2.40 10.32 2.72
C ARG A 148 3.47 9.65 3.58
N ALA A 149 3.24 9.58 4.89
CA ALA A 149 4.16 8.93 5.82
C ALA A 149 4.33 7.43 5.52
N MET A 150 3.27 6.77 5.09
CA MET A 150 3.25 5.35 4.73
C MET A 150 4.05 5.05 3.45
N HIS A 151 4.07 5.97 2.47
CA HIS A 151 4.76 5.78 1.19
C HIS A 151 6.26 6.05 1.27
N ARG A 152 6.70 6.89 2.19
CA ARG A 152 8.09 7.31 2.30
C ARG A 152 9.08 6.14 2.48
N PRO A 153 8.88 5.17 3.39
CA PRO A 153 9.82 4.04 3.54
C PRO A 153 9.94 3.17 2.29
N PHE A 154 8.89 3.09 1.49
CA PHE A 154 8.92 2.37 0.21
C PHE A 154 9.80 3.08 -0.81
N VAL A 155 9.66 4.41 -0.95
CA VAL A 155 10.49 5.21 -1.84
C VAL A 155 11.96 5.12 -1.44
N GLU A 156 12.28 5.28 -0.16
CA GLU A 156 13.63 5.15 0.39
C GLU A 156 14.24 3.76 0.10
N MET A 157 13.46 2.69 0.21
CA MET A 157 13.88 1.33 -0.13
C MET A 157 14.17 1.17 -1.63
N LEU A 158 13.34 1.78 -2.49
CA LEU A 158 13.54 1.76 -3.93
C LEU A 158 14.80 2.54 -4.33
N GLU A 159 15.01 3.73 -3.77
CA GLU A 159 16.23 4.54 -3.93
C GLU A 159 17.47 3.74 -3.55
N ALA A 160 17.50 3.15 -2.36
CA ALA A 160 18.61 2.32 -1.90
C ALA A 160 18.88 1.10 -2.82
N THR A 161 17.82 0.52 -3.40
CA THR A 161 17.97 -0.59 -4.36
C THR A 161 18.58 -0.12 -5.68
N LEU A 162 18.17 1.04 -6.18
CA LEU A 162 18.75 1.66 -7.38
C LEU A 162 20.22 2.02 -7.16
N GLU A 163 20.55 2.68 -6.04
CA GLU A 163 21.94 3.06 -5.69
C GLU A 163 22.85 1.85 -5.63
N ARG A 164 22.42 0.74 -5.00
CA ARG A 164 23.19 -0.52 -4.98
C ARG A 164 23.40 -1.09 -6.39
N GLY A 165 22.38 -1.01 -7.24
CA GLY A 165 22.45 -1.48 -8.62
C GLY A 165 23.40 -0.66 -9.48
N VAL A 166 23.41 0.66 -9.30
CA VAL A 166 24.35 1.58 -9.96
C VAL A 166 25.79 1.31 -9.48
N ALA A 167 26.00 1.20 -8.17
CA ALA A 167 27.31 0.89 -7.60
C ALA A 167 27.87 -0.46 -8.07
N ALA A 168 26.99 -1.45 -8.30
CA ALA A 168 27.36 -2.75 -8.86
C ALA A 168 27.56 -2.75 -10.40
N GLY A 169 27.35 -1.61 -11.07
CA GLY A 169 27.39 -1.52 -12.54
C GLY A 169 26.25 -2.28 -13.25
N THR A 170 25.18 -2.63 -12.51
CA THR A 170 24.03 -3.38 -13.03
C THR A 170 22.99 -2.44 -13.64
N PHE A 171 22.74 -1.32 -12.98
CA PHE A 171 21.74 -0.32 -13.38
C PHE A 171 22.40 0.95 -13.91
N ARG A 172 21.67 1.62 -14.79
CA ARG A 172 22.00 2.97 -15.27
C ARG A 172 21.81 3.99 -14.14
N ALA A 173 22.62 5.03 -14.15
CA ALA A 173 22.65 6.04 -13.08
C ALA A 173 21.57 7.14 -13.18
N ASP A 174 20.77 7.15 -14.25
CA ASP A 174 19.87 8.24 -14.61
C ASP A 174 18.39 8.02 -14.22
N TYR A 175 18.14 7.16 -13.22
CA TYR A 175 16.76 6.88 -12.76
C TYR A 175 16.41 7.61 -11.47
N ASP A 176 15.27 8.29 -11.52
CA ASP A 176 14.55 8.79 -10.35
C ASP A 176 13.59 7.71 -9.82
N ALA A 177 13.64 7.44 -8.52
CA ALA A 177 12.87 6.36 -7.89
C ALA A 177 11.35 6.59 -7.98
N ILE A 178 10.88 7.83 -7.87
CA ILE A 178 9.45 8.16 -7.96
C ILE A 178 8.94 7.94 -9.39
N ASN A 179 9.68 8.41 -10.40
CA ASN A 179 9.33 8.19 -11.81
C ASN A 179 9.36 6.70 -12.17
N LEU A 180 10.33 5.96 -11.65
CA LEU A 180 10.37 4.51 -11.84
C LEU A 180 9.15 3.82 -11.20
N TYR A 181 8.81 4.18 -9.97
CA TYR A 181 7.61 3.66 -9.30
C TYR A 181 6.34 3.95 -10.11
N ILE A 182 6.17 5.20 -10.57
CA ILE A 182 5.02 5.59 -11.40
C ILE A 182 4.98 4.76 -12.70
N SER A 183 6.13 4.49 -13.32
CA SER A 183 6.22 3.67 -14.52
C SER A 183 5.82 2.23 -14.28
N ILE A 184 6.36 1.59 -13.24
CA ILE A 184 6.03 0.20 -12.84
C ILE A 184 4.54 0.08 -12.51
N ALA A 185 4.03 0.99 -11.67
CA ALA A 185 2.63 1.02 -11.31
C ALA A 185 1.73 1.27 -12.53
N GLY A 186 2.08 2.26 -13.37
CA GLY A 186 1.31 2.66 -14.53
C GLY A 186 1.18 1.56 -15.58
N ILE A 187 2.27 0.85 -15.91
CA ILE A 187 2.25 -0.25 -16.88
C ILE A 187 1.32 -1.39 -16.42
N SER A 188 1.31 -1.68 -15.13
CA SER A 188 0.46 -2.72 -14.54
C SER A 188 -0.97 -2.23 -14.37
N TYR A 189 -1.16 -1.06 -13.76
CA TYR A 189 -2.49 -0.49 -13.50
C TYR A 189 -3.29 -0.26 -14.77
N PHE A 190 -2.71 0.33 -15.81
CA PHE A 190 -3.40 0.57 -17.08
C PHE A 190 -3.94 -0.73 -17.68
N PHE A 191 -3.19 -1.81 -17.60
CA PHE A 191 -3.62 -3.10 -18.12
C PHE A 191 -4.85 -3.62 -17.35
N PHE A 192 -4.84 -3.57 -16.02
CA PHE A 192 -5.94 -4.10 -15.22
C PHE A 192 -7.18 -3.19 -15.22
N SER A 193 -6.99 -1.88 -15.11
CA SER A 193 -8.10 -0.92 -15.12
C SER A 193 -8.84 -0.84 -16.45
N ASN A 194 -8.18 -1.23 -17.55
CA ASN A 194 -8.72 -1.15 -18.90
C ASN A 194 -8.87 -2.52 -19.59
N ASN A 195 -8.68 -3.65 -18.90
CA ASN A 195 -8.59 -4.96 -19.56
C ASN A 195 -9.86 -5.37 -20.31
N HIS A 196 -11.05 -4.93 -19.88
CA HIS A 196 -12.31 -5.19 -20.59
C HIS A 196 -12.37 -4.46 -21.93
N THR A 197 -12.05 -3.16 -21.95
CA THR A 197 -12.02 -2.35 -23.17
C THR A 197 -10.89 -2.79 -24.10
N LEU A 198 -9.71 -3.06 -23.57
CA LEU A 198 -8.59 -3.60 -24.34
C LEU A 198 -8.91 -4.98 -24.94
N SER A 199 -9.59 -5.84 -24.17
CA SER A 199 -10.03 -7.14 -24.68
C SER A 199 -10.98 -6.99 -25.86
N ALA A 200 -11.92 -6.06 -25.80
CA ALA A 200 -12.87 -5.77 -26.88
C ALA A 200 -12.16 -5.16 -28.10
N ILE A 201 -11.32 -4.15 -27.90
CA ILE A 201 -10.61 -3.45 -28.98
C ILE A 201 -9.68 -4.39 -29.75
N PHE A 202 -8.93 -5.23 -29.04
CA PHE A 202 -7.96 -6.15 -29.68
C PHE A 202 -8.53 -7.52 -30.03
N GLY A 203 -9.80 -7.80 -29.72
CA GLY A 203 -10.42 -9.11 -29.95
C GLY A 203 -9.73 -10.25 -29.17
N LYS A 204 -9.16 -9.97 -28.00
CA LYS A 204 -8.38 -10.91 -27.20
C LYS A 204 -8.93 -11.01 -25.77
N ARG A 205 -8.97 -12.22 -25.20
CA ARG A 205 -9.32 -12.42 -23.80
C ARG A 205 -8.10 -12.18 -22.89
N LEU A 206 -7.88 -10.93 -22.46
CA LEU A 206 -6.71 -10.52 -21.69
C LEU A 206 -6.73 -10.96 -20.21
N HIS A 207 -7.86 -11.44 -19.72
CA HIS A 207 -8.05 -11.91 -18.33
C HIS A 207 -7.79 -13.42 -18.13
N THR A 208 -7.37 -14.15 -19.18
CA THR A 208 -7.03 -15.56 -19.07
C THR A 208 -5.69 -15.74 -18.35
N LYS A 209 -5.52 -16.86 -17.62
CA LYS A 209 -4.26 -17.18 -16.94
C LYS A 209 -3.04 -17.08 -17.87
N ALA A 210 -3.17 -17.56 -19.11
CA ALA A 210 -2.11 -17.50 -20.11
C ALA A 210 -1.77 -16.05 -20.50
N ALA A 211 -2.79 -15.20 -20.77
CA ALA A 211 -2.61 -13.80 -21.10
C ALA A 211 -1.99 -13.01 -19.94
N LEU A 212 -2.43 -13.26 -18.69
CA LEU A 212 -1.86 -12.65 -17.49
C LEU A 212 -0.39 -13.05 -17.31
N ALA A 213 -0.05 -14.33 -17.44
CA ALA A 213 1.32 -14.80 -17.35
C ALA A 213 2.23 -14.21 -18.44
N GLN A 214 1.71 -14.09 -19.68
CA GLN A 214 2.42 -13.43 -20.78
C GLN A 214 2.65 -11.95 -20.50
N ARG A 215 1.61 -11.22 -20.05
CA ARG A 215 1.71 -9.80 -19.71
C ARG A 215 2.67 -9.55 -18.56
N ARG A 216 2.62 -10.38 -17.53
CA ARG A 216 3.56 -10.31 -16.39
C ARG A 216 5.01 -10.39 -16.85
N ARG A 217 5.36 -11.39 -17.65
CA ARG A 217 6.72 -11.52 -18.20
C ARG A 217 7.11 -10.28 -19.01
N HIS A 218 6.24 -9.82 -19.89
CA HIS A 218 6.48 -8.62 -20.71
C HIS A 218 6.73 -7.38 -19.84
N VAL A 219 5.96 -7.17 -18.77
CA VAL A 219 6.13 -6.00 -17.88
C VAL A 219 7.47 -6.06 -17.17
N ILE A 220 7.88 -7.25 -16.68
CA ILE A 220 9.17 -7.44 -16.05
C ILE A 220 10.31 -7.18 -17.06
N GLU A 221 10.29 -7.83 -18.21
CA GLU A 221 11.31 -7.69 -19.25
C GLU A 221 11.43 -6.25 -19.76
N PHE A 222 10.32 -5.60 -20.05
CA PHE A 222 10.28 -4.22 -20.53
C PHE A 222 10.90 -3.25 -19.53
N THR A 223 10.53 -3.37 -18.25
CA THR A 223 11.05 -2.50 -17.19
C THR A 223 12.53 -2.80 -16.92
N MET A 224 12.91 -4.07 -16.83
CA MET A 224 14.30 -4.43 -16.60
C MET A 224 15.22 -3.98 -17.74
N ASN A 225 14.79 -4.13 -18.98
CA ASN A 225 15.56 -3.67 -20.14
C ASN A 225 15.78 -2.15 -20.15
N SER A 226 14.88 -1.37 -19.55
CA SER A 226 15.09 0.06 -19.39
C SER A 226 16.10 0.40 -18.30
N LEU A 227 16.20 -0.42 -17.26
CA LEU A 227 17.06 -0.19 -16.08
C LEU A 227 18.49 -0.67 -16.27
N LEU A 228 18.66 -1.80 -16.95
CA LEU A 228 19.96 -2.44 -17.09
C LEU A 228 20.94 -1.59 -17.91
N VAL A 229 22.22 -1.64 -17.54
CA VAL A 229 23.29 -1.11 -18.37
C VAL A 229 23.37 -1.94 -19.65
N ASP A 230 23.24 -1.29 -20.81
CA ASP A 230 23.44 -1.92 -22.10
C ASP A 230 24.95 -1.98 -22.40
N PRO A 231 25.58 -3.17 -22.47
CA PRO A 231 26.97 -3.27 -22.78
C PRO A 231 27.34 -2.68 -24.15
N ALA A 232 26.37 -2.61 -25.06
CA ALA A 232 26.57 -2.05 -26.42
C ALA A 232 26.46 -0.52 -26.48
N ARG A 233 25.94 0.12 -25.41
CA ARG A 233 25.79 1.59 -25.32
C ARG A 233 26.94 2.28 -24.57
N LYS A 234 28.15 1.71 -24.57
CA LYS A 234 29.34 2.43 -24.10
C LYS A 234 29.70 3.48 -25.16
N THR A 235 29.19 4.69 -24.93
CA THR A 235 29.69 5.92 -25.57
C THR A 235 30.99 6.35 -24.90
#